data_811f32c654e9cf109728edfa6cb826ac
#
_entry.id   811f32c654e9cf109728edfa6cb826ac
#
_cell.length_a   1.000
_cell.length_b   1.000
_cell.length_c   1.000
_cell.angle_alpha   90.00
_cell.angle_beta   90.00
_cell.angle_gamma   90.00
#
_symmetry.space_group_name_H-M   'P 1'
#
loop_
_entity.id
_entity.type
_entity.pdbx_description
1 polymer ?
#
loop_
_entity_poly.entity_id
_entity_poly.type
_entity_poly.pdbx_seq_one_letter_code
_entity_poly.pdbx_strand_id
1 'polypeptide(L)'
;MLCVVFSVQDMLVPASERTFLFHDYETFGKSPSLDRPAQFAALRTDSDFNPVGEPQIFYCRPADDYLPQPEAVMITGITPQVARARGVSEAEFAARIYALFTEEQTCVVGYNNVRFDDEVTRNIFYRNFFDPYGWSWQNGNSRWDLLDVMRACYALRPDGIVWPENEDGFPSFRLEHLTKANGVAHENAHDAMSDVHATLAMAKLVKEKQPKLFEFLFTHRNKNKLMTLIDIPQMKPLVHVSGMFGAARGNTSWVVPLAWHPDNRNALIVADLAGDMTPLLEMDADALRERLYTRKSDLADDEASVPIKLVHINKCPVLAPANTLRPEDAARLGIDREACLANLALLRQHAEVREKVVALFAEAEPFAAPDDVDAQLYDGFFSDADRAGMNILRQTAPANLPAMDLAFQDARVAKLLFRYRARNFPGTLDDAEQQRWLQHRREALNAERVQAFLLELESLASLHEGDAEKMAQLKALYLYAQELVS
;
A
#
# COMPACT_ATOMS: atom_id res chain seq x y z
N MET A 1 -8.84 -62.67 25.21
CA MET A 1 -8.36 -61.89 24.08
C MET A 1 -9.07 -60.56 24.15
N LEU A 2 -8.54 -59.57 24.90
CA LEU A 2 -9.13 -58.23 25.05
C LEU A 2 -8.56 -57.35 23.96
N CYS A 3 -9.40 -56.92 23.03
CA CYS A 3 -9.07 -55.81 22.10
C CYS A 3 -9.14 -54.48 22.85
N VAL A 4 -8.00 -53.87 23.10
CA VAL A 4 -7.91 -52.49 23.55
C VAL A 4 -8.10 -51.59 22.32
N VAL A 5 -9.24 -50.95 22.24
CA VAL A 5 -9.53 -49.91 21.26
C VAL A 5 -8.86 -48.64 21.79
N PHE A 6 -7.74 -48.22 21.18
CA PHE A 6 -7.20 -46.87 21.39
C PHE A 6 -8.07 -45.87 20.66
N SER A 7 -8.82 -45.10 21.42
CA SER A 7 -9.45 -43.87 20.99
C SER A 7 -8.34 -42.84 20.71
N VAL A 8 -8.08 -42.57 19.44
CA VAL A 8 -7.29 -41.40 19.04
C VAL A 8 -8.19 -40.18 19.32
N GLN A 9 -8.05 -39.62 20.49
CA GLN A 9 -8.55 -38.29 20.77
C GLN A 9 -7.72 -37.36 19.88
N ASP A 10 -8.34 -36.85 18.79
CA ASP A 10 -7.81 -35.72 18.02
C ASP A 10 -7.45 -34.60 19.00
N MET A 11 -6.17 -34.41 19.24
CA MET A 11 -5.69 -33.20 19.86
C MET A 11 -5.95 -32.08 18.85
N LEU A 12 -7.12 -31.47 18.94
CA LEU A 12 -7.39 -30.18 18.32
C LEU A 12 -6.33 -29.20 18.88
N VAL A 13 -5.33 -28.91 18.09
CA VAL A 13 -4.46 -27.76 18.35
C VAL A 13 -5.41 -26.55 18.41
N PRO A 14 -5.48 -25.82 19.52
CA PRO A 14 -6.35 -24.64 19.58
C PRO A 14 -5.96 -23.74 18.42
N ALA A 15 -6.95 -23.30 17.64
CA ALA A 15 -6.71 -22.31 16.58
C ALA A 15 -5.98 -21.13 17.22
N SER A 16 -4.85 -20.74 16.64
CA SER A 16 -4.09 -19.59 17.14
C SER A 16 -5.02 -18.39 17.26
N GLU A 17 -4.97 -17.71 18.40
CA GLU A 17 -5.77 -16.51 18.58
C GLU A 17 -5.32 -15.43 17.59
N ARG A 18 -6.28 -14.69 17.02
CA ARG A 18 -5.96 -13.60 16.08
C ARG A 18 -5.12 -12.55 16.76
N THR A 19 -4.04 -12.14 16.09
CA THR A 19 -3.21 -11.00 16.49
C THR A 19 -3.25 -9.90 15.44
N PHE A 20 -2.94 -8.67 15.87
CA PHE A 20 -2.71 -7.54 14.99
C PHE A 20 -1.22 -7.22 15.00
N LEU A 21 -0.66 -6.98 13.83
CA LEU A 21 0.71 -6.49 13.67
C LEU A 21 0.65 -5.08 13.10
N PHE A 22 0.76 -4.09 13.97
CA PHE A 22 0.90 -2.69 13.56
C PHE A 22 2.31 -2.47 13.05
N HIS A 23 2.45 -1.86 11.89
CA HIS A 23 3.76 -1.66 11.27
C HIS A 23 3.82 -0.36 10.49
N ASP A 24 5.05 0.08 10.25
CA ASP A 24 5.37 1.23 9.43
C ASP A 24 6.76 1.09 8.80
N TYR A 25 6.98 1.74 7.65
CA TYR A 25 8.27 1.81 6.97
C TYR A 25 8.73 3.25 6.82
N GLU A 26 10.03 3.47 7.09
CA GLU A 26 10.72 4.59 6.51
C GLU A 26 11.49 4.14 5.27
N THR A 27 11.41 4.93 4.20
CA THR A 27 12.04 4.61 2.92
C THR A 27 12.94 5.74 2.45
N PHE A 28 13.90 5.41 1.60
CA PHE A 28 14.80 6.38 0.98
C PHE A 28 14.19 7.13 -0.21
N GLY A 29 12.90 6.99 -0.48
CA GLY A 29 12.19 7.70 -1.54
C GLY A 29 10.73 7.30 -1.66
N LYS A 30 10.04 7.86 -2.64
CA LYS A 30 8.57 7.77 -2.80
C LYS A 30 8.10 6.61 -3.68
N SER A 31 9.02 5.92 -4.39
CA SER A 31 8.68 4.81 -5.28
C SER A 31 8.77 3.46 -4.55
N PRO A 32 7.66 2.77 -4.29
CA PRO A 32 7.70 1.47 -3.60
C PRO A 32 8.49 0.39 -4.36
N SER A 33 8.61 0.50 -5.68
CA SER A 33 9.30 -0.47 -6.52
C SER A 33 10.80 -0.19 -6.68
N LEU A 34 11.19 1.06 -6.84
CA LEU A 34 12.55 1.46 -7.16
C LEU A 34 13.33 1.99 -5.97
N ASP A 35 12.66 2.63 -5.02
CA ASP A 35 13.32 3.10 -3.81
C ASP A 35 13.55 1.97 -2.80
N ARG A 36 14.46 2.21 -1.87
CA ARG A 36 14.92 1.21 -0.91
C ARG A 36 14.35 1.51 0.48
N PRO A 37 14.05 0.47 1.28
CA PRO A 37 13.66 0.67 2.67
C PRO A 37 14.85 1.20 3.48
N ALA A 38 14.55 2.06 4.46
CA ALA A 38 15.53 2.58 5.40
C ALA A 38 15.35 1.97 6.80
N GLN A 39 14.11 1.93 7.29
CA GLN A 39 13.75 1.39 8.60
C GLN A 39 12.40 0.65 8.48
N PHE A 40 12.22 -0.34 9.33
CA PHE A 40 10.96 -1.00 9.59
C PHE A 40 10.71 -1.02 11.10
N ALA A 41 9.46 -0.74 11.49
CA ALA A 41 9.00 -0.90 12.83
C ALA A 41 7.70 -1.70 12.88
N ALA A 42 7.53 -2.53 13.92
CA ALA A 42 6.30 -3.25 14.14
C ALA A 42 6.04 -3.55 15.61
N LEU A 43 4.78 -3.61 15.98
CA LEU A 43 4.29 -4.00 17.29
C LEU A 43 3.13 -4.97 17.15
N ARG A 44 3.28 -6.17 17.71
CA ARG A 44 2.21 -7.16 17.74
C ARG A 44 1.32 -6.93 18.95
N THR A 45 0.01 -7.09 18.74
CA THR A 45 -1.01 -6.97 19.82
C THR A 45 -2.00 -8.13 19.76
N ASP A 46 -2.68 -8.34 20.88
CA ASP A 46 -3.88 -9.18 20.96
C ASP A 46 -5.11 -8.49 20.31
N SER A 47 -6.27 -9.15 20.40
CA SER A 47 -7.54 -8.63 19.89
C SER A 47 -8.04 -7.38 20.61
N ASP A 48 -7.55 -7.11 21.82
CA ASP A 48 -7.87 -5.92 22.60
C ASP A 48 -6.83 -4.80 22.46
N PHE A 49 -5.90 -5.00 21.52
CA PHE A 49 -4.81 -4.09 21.23
C PHE A 49 -3.81 -3.92 22.38
N ASN A 50 -3.67 -4.92 23.25
CA ASN A 50 -2.59 -4.95 24.23
C ASN A 50 -1.35 -5.54 23.56
N PRO A 51 -0.15 -4.94 23.75
CA PRO A 51 1.08 -5.45 23.19
C PRO A 51 1.36 -6.91 23.58
N VAL A 52 1.78 -7.72 22.61
CA VAL A 52 2.22 -9.10 22.78
C VAL A 52 3.66 -9.22 22.25
N GLY A 53 4.59 -9.42 23.14
CA GLY A 53 6.02 -9.46 22.79
C GLY A 53 6.65 -8.07 22.71
N GLU A 54 7.91 -8.06 22.28
CA GLU A 54 8.72 -6.83 22.19
C GLU A 54 8.53 -6.12 20.86
N PRO A 55 8.58 -4.77 20.85
CA PRO A 55 8.59 -4.01 19.61
C PRO A 55 9.76 -4.43 18.70
N GLN A 56 9.52 -4.47 17.42
CA GLN A 56 10.53 -4.80 16.39
C GLN A 56 10.95 -3.52 15.67
N ILE A 57 12.23 -3.18 15.73
CA ILE A 57 12.80 -2.04 15.01
C ILE A 57 14.11 -2.49 14.38
N PHE A 58 14.26 -2.35 13.08
CA PHE A 58 15.52 -2.62 12.39
C PHE A 58 15.67 -1.80 11.12
N TYR A 59 16.92 -1.54 10.75
CA TYR A 59 17.28 -0.74 9.57
C TYR A 59 17.69 -1.65 8.42
N CYS A 60 17.49 -1.14 7.20
CA CYS A 60 17.96 -1.77 5.98
C CYS A 60 19.17 -1.02 5.45
N ARG A 61 20.25 -1.76 5.19
CA ARG A 61 21.45 -1.20 4.57
C ARG A 61 21.17 -0.89 3.11
N PRO A 62 21.36 0.35 2.64
CA PRO A 62 21.18 0.70 1.23
C PRO A 62 22.22 -0.03 0.36
N ALA A 63 21.79 -0.46 -0.83
CA ALA A 63 22.67 -1.04 -1.82
C ALA A 63 23.58 0.02 -2.46
N ASP A 64 24.71 -0.43 -3.04
CA ASP A 64 25.74 0.44 -3.60
C ASP A 64 25.46 0.90 -5.05
N ASP A 65 24.32 0.52 -5.60
CA ASP A 65 23.79 0.95 -6.91
C ASP A 65 22.63 1.96 -6.80
N TYR A 66 22.47 2.60 -5.63
CA TYR A 66 21.28 3.41 -5.35
C TYR A 66 21.62 4.76 -4.68
N LEU A 67 20.96 5.83 -5.14
CA LEU A 67 20.99 7.16 -4.52
C LEU A 67 19.63 7.43 -3.86
N PRO A 68 19.60 7.75 -2.55
CA PRO A 68 18.37 8.15 -1.85
C PRO A 68 17.79 9.47 -2.39
N GLN A 69 16.49 9.66 -2.28
CA GLN A 69 15.89 10.96 -2.51
C GLN A 69 16.20 11.90 -1.33
N PRO A 70 16.79 13.08 -1.56
CA PRO A 70 17.19 13.98 -0.48
C PRO A 70 16.06 14.40 0.44
N GLU A 71 14.88 14.71 -0.12
CA GLU A 71 13.69 15.05 0.66
C GLU A 71 13.28 13.95 1.63
N ALA A 72 13.32 12.67 1.20
CA ALA A 72 12.97 11.54 2.05
C ALA A 72 13.92 11.44 3.26
N VAL A 73 15.23 11.59 3.03
CA VAL A 73 16.23 11.59 4.10
C VAL A 73 16.02 12.77 5.07
N MET A 74 15.67 13.93 4.55
CA MET A 74 15.40 15.13 5.38
C MET A 74 14.12 15.00 6.21
N ILE A 75 13.14 14.24 5.75
CA ILE A 75 11.89 13.96 6.48
C ILE A 75 12.13 12.93 7.57
N THR A 76 12.77 11.81 7.24
CA THR A 76 12.95 10.69 8.17
C THR A 76 14.14 10.87 9.12
N GLY A 77 15.09 11.74 8.79
CA GLY A 77 16.35 11.88 9.51
C GLY A 77 17.33 10.69 9.32
N ILE A 78 16.96 9.68 8.55
CA ILE A 78 17.75 8.46 8.37
C ILE A 78 18.70 8.63 7.20
N THR A 79 19.96 8.94 7.48
CA THR A 79 20.98 9.00 6.44
C THR A 79 21.45 7.61 6.00
N PRO A 80 21.99 7.45 4.78
CA PRO A 80 22.59 6.19 4.33
C PRO A 80 23.68 5.67 5.27
N GLN A 81 24.44 6.55 5.91
CA GLN A 81 25.49 6.19 6.88
C GLN A 81 24.89 5.55 8.13
N VAL A 82 23.78 6.12 8.66
CA VAL A 82 23.06 5.55 9.81
C VAL A 82 22.51 4.17 9.46
N ALA A 83 21.84 4.06 8.32
CA ALA A 83 21.29 2.79 7.86
C ALA A 83 22.37 1.74 7.58
N ARG A 84 23.56 2.15 7.08
CA ARG A 84 24.70 1.28 6.85
C ARG A 84 25.32 0.78 8.16
N ALA A 85 25.43 1.65 9.16
CA ALA A 85 26.03 1.31 10.46
C ALA A 85 25.12 0.42 11.33
N ARG A 86 23.80 0.60 11.24
CA ARG A 86 22.80 -0.07 12.11
C ARG A 86 22.02 -1.16 11.39
N GLY A 87 22.04 -1.18 10.05
CA GLY A 87 21.19 -2.00 9.22
C GLY A 87 21.75 -3.36 8.85
N VAL A 88 20.84 -4.26 8.54
CA VAL A 88 21.09 -5.56 7.95
C VAL A 88 21.00 -5.48 6.41
N SER A 89 21.40 -6.54 5.69
CA SER A 89 21.16 -6.62 4.24
C SER A 89 19.66 -6.63 3.91
N GLU A 90 19.28 -6.25 2.69
CA GLU A 90 17.86 -6.30 2.28
C GLU A 90 17.31 -7.74 2.32
N ALA A 91 18.14 -8.75 2.04
CA ALA A 91 17.77 -10.16 2.16
C ALA A 91 17.40 -10.55 3.60
N GLU A 92 18.16 -10.13 4.58
CA GLU A 92 17.88 -10.38 6.00
C GLU A 92 16.69 -9.53 6.48
N PHE A 93 16.61 -8.27 6.04
CA PHE A 93 15.49 -7.38 6.31
C PHE A 93 14.17 -7.99 5.81
N ALA A 94 14.14 -8.47 4.56
CA ALA A 94 12.98 -9.16 3.98
C ALA A 94 12.61 -10.43 4.76
N ALA A 95 13.61 -11.24 5.16
CA ALA A 95 13.37 -12.47 5.90
C ALA A 95 12.73 -12.22 7.28
N ARG A 96 13.19 -11.19 8.00
CA ARG A 96 12.61 -10.79 9.30
C ARG A 96 11.17 -10.34 9.16
N ILE A 97 10.87 -9.49 8.17
CA ILE A 97 9.50 -9.00 7.92
C ILE A 97 8.61 -10.15 7.48
N TYR A 98 9.09 -11.02 6.58
CA TYR A 98 8.32 -12.17 6.12
C TYR A 98 7.93 -13.09 7.27
N ALA A 99 8.84 -13.37 8.21
CA ALA A 99 8.54 -14.16 9.40
C ALA A 99 7.42 -13.53 10.24
N LEU A 100 7.47 -12.20 10.47
CA LEU A 100 6.44 -11.49 11.24
C LEU A 100 5.08 -11.48 10.54
N PHE A 101 5.06 -11.30 9.22
CA PHE A 101 3.82 -11.14 8.44
C PHE A 101 3.13 -12.49 8.16
N THR A 102 3.88 -13.60 8.13
CA THR A 102 3.33 -14.92 7.82
C THR A 102 2.96 -15.77 9.03
N GLU A 103 3.14 -15.26 10.25
CA GLU A 103 2.54 -15.90 11.42
C GLU A 103 1.03 -16.05 11.22
N GLU A 104 0.50 -17.23 11.59
CA GLU A 104 -0.91 -17.57 11.39
C GLU A 104 -1.84 -16.61 12.14
N GLN A 105 -3.02 -16.33 11.56
CA GLN A 105 -4.06 -15.48 12.12
C GLN A 105 -3.61 -14.02 12.35
N THR A 106 -2.56 -13.55 11.65
CA THR A 106 -2.09 -12.18 11.72
C THR A 106 -2.94 -11.24 10.85
N CYS A 107 -3.42 -10.15 11.44
CA CYS A 107 -3.92 -8.99 10.70
C CYS A 107 -2.84 -7.91 10.66
N VAL A 108 -2.23 -7.69 9.52
CA VAL A 108 -1.24 -6.63 9.32
C VAL A 108 -1.95 -5.29 9.18
N VAL A 109 -1.59 -4.30 10.00
CA VAL A 109 -2.25 -3.00 10.08
C VAL A 109 -1.23 -1.89 9.94
N GLY A 110 -1.55 -0.89 9.14
CA GLY A 110 -0.78 0.34 9.03
C GLY A 110 -1.68 1.56 8.82
N TYR A 111 -1.08 2.69 8.58
CA TYR A 111 -1.75 3.94 8.26
C TYR A 111 -1.43 4.34 6.81
N ASN A 112 -2.41 4.29 5.91
CA ASN A 112 -2.24 4.43 4.46
C ASN A 112 -1.40 3.31 3.82
N ASN A 113 -1.24 2.19 4.51
CA ASN A 113 -0.36 1.08 4.14
C ASN A 113 -0.77 0.39 2.83
N VAL A 114 -2.07 0.26 2.53
CA VAL A 114 -2.54 -0.40 1.30
C VAL A 114 -2.01 0.28 0.03
N ARG A 115 -1.70 1.57 0.09
CA ARG A 115 -1.20 2.35 -1.05
C ARG A 115 0.32 2.47 -1.10
N PHE A 116 1.00 2.31 0.04
CA PHE A 116 2.44 2.51 0.11
C PHE A 116 3.17 1.32 0.76
N ASP A 117 3.02 1.07 2.05
CA ASP A 117 3.79 0.06 2.79
C ASP A 117 3.58 -1.36 2.28
N ASP A 118 2.35 -1.70 1.89
CA ASP A 118 2.04 -3.00 1.28
C ASP A 118 2.77 -3.16 -0.06
N GLU A 119 2.89 -2.10 -0.84
CA GLU A 119 3.62 -2.12 -2.12
C GLU A 119 5.13 -2.18 -1.88
N VAL A 120 5.65 -1.47 -0.87
CA VAL A 120 7.05 -1.60 -0.41
C VAL A 120 7.34 -3.04 0.00
N THR A 121 6.50 -3.62 0.85
CA THR A 121 6.60 -5.04 1.28
C THR A 121 6.63 -6.00 0.10
N ARG A 122 5.71 -5.85 -0.86
CA ARG A 122 5.63 -6.71 -2.04
C ARG A 122 6.88 -6.63 -2.89
N ASN A 123 7.39 -5.44 -3.12
CA ASN A 123 8.60 -5.24 -3.91
C ASN A 123 9.86 -5.75 -3.20
N ILE A 124 9.97 -5.58 -1.87
CA ILE A 124 11.04 -6.18 -1.07
C ILE A 124 10.99 -7.71 -1.18
N PHE A 125 9.82 -8.31 -1.03
CA PHE A 125 9.65 -9.76 -1.13
C PHE A 125 9.97 -10.27 -2.53
N TYR A 126 9.50 -9.59 -3.56
CA TYR A 126 9.80 -9.92 -4.96
C TYR A 126 11.31 -9.94 -5.23
N ARG A 127 12.04 -8.90 -4.84
CA ARG A 127 13.49 -8.80 -5.05
C ARG A 127 14.31 -9.83 -4.26
N ASN A 128 13.73 -10.34 -3.17
CA ASN A 128 14.38 -11.29 -2.26
C ASN A 128 13.75 -12.69 -2.31
N PHE A 129 13.02 -13.02 -3.38
CA PHE A 129 12.45 -14.33 -3.69
C PHE A 129 11.42 -14.86 -2.69
N PHE A 130 10.77 -14.00 -1.90
CA PHE A 130 9.63 -14.36 -1.09
C PHE A 130 8.32 -14.23 -1.90
N ASP A 131 7.26 -14.93 -1.45
CA ASP A 131 5.93 -14.71 -2.01
C ASP A 131 5.43 -13.29 -1.67
N PRO A 132 5.23 -12.41 -2.68
CA PRO A 132 4.85 -11.03 -2.42
C PRO A 132 3.39 -10.84 -1.99
N TYR A 133 2.56 -11.88 -2.04
CA TYR A 133 1.11 -11.75 -1.86
C TYR A 133 0.53 -12.58 -0.71
N GLY A 134 1.05 -13.78 -0.46
CA GLY A 134 0.47 -14.79 0.44
C GLY A 134 0.30 -14.31 1.88
N TRP A 135 1.21 -13.47 2.36
CA TRP A 135 1.20 -12.92 3.72
C TRP A 135 -0.12 -12.22 4.09
N SER A 136 -0.85 -11.69 3.11
CA SER A 136 -2.07 -10.90 3.34
C SER A 136 -3.37 -11.70 3.29
N TRP A 137 -3.31 -13.02 3.06
CA TRP A 137 -4.53 -13.85 2.93
C TRP A 137 -4.36 -15.34 3.26
N GLN A 138 -3.15 -15.90 3.23
CA GLN A 138 -2.90 -17.30 3.61
C GLN A 138 -2.98 -17.47 5.13
N ASN A 139 -3.18 -18.69 5.60
CA ASN A 139 -3.15 -19.09 7.02
C ASN A 139 -4.07 -18.25 7.93
N GLY A 140 -5.21 -17.79 7.42
CA GLY A 140 -6.11 -16.91 8.16
C GLY A 140 -5.66 -15.47 8.30
N ASN A 141 -4.56 -15.10 7.64
CA ASN A 141 -4.01 -13.75 7.64
C ASN A 141 -4.89 -12.77 6.87
N SER A 142 -4.71 -11.52 7.16
CA SER A 142 -5.40 -10.41 6.51
C SER A 142 -4.57 -9.14 6.66
N ARG A 143 -5.01 -8.08 5.99
CA ARG A 143 -4.45 -6.74 6.14
C ARG A 143 -5.57 -5.72 6.37
N TRP A 144 -5.23 -4.56 6.89
CA TRP A 144 -6.19 -3.49 7.12
C TRP A 144 -5.49 -2.13 7.11
N ASP A 145 -6.19 -1.12 6.62
CA ASP A 145 -5.68 0.25 6.52
C ASP A 145 -6.49 1.18 7.44
N LEU A 146 -5.84 1.76 8.43
CA LEU A 146 -6.53 2.59 9.41
C LEU A 146 -6.93 3.96 8.85
N LEU A 147 -6.27 4.48 7.81
CA LEU A 147 -6.64 5.75 7.19
C LEU A 147 -8.08 5.75 6.67
N ASP A 148 -8.47 4.69 5.94
CA ASP A 148 -9.84 4.61 5.42
C ASP A 148 -10.85 4.30 6.53
N VAL A 149 -10.44 3.68 7.63
CA VAL A 149 -11.25 3.55 8.86
C VAL A 149 -11.51 4.92 9.49
N MET A 150 -10.49 5.76 9.63
CA MET A 150 -10.65 7.14 10.14
C MET A 150 -11.58 7.96 9.25
N ARG A 151 -11.40 7.90 7.94
CA ARG A 151 -12.31 8.54 6.98
C ARG A 151 -13.75 8.07 7.12
N ALA A 152 -13.95 6.76 7.32
CA ALA A 152 -15.28 6.18 7.53
C ALA A 152 -15.91 6.64 8.85
N CYS A 153 -15.13 6.74 9.92
CA CYS A 153 -15.61 7.28 11.20
C CYS A 153 -16.05 8.74 11.04
N TYR A 154 -15.23 9.58 10.42
CA TYR A 154 -15.61 10.97 10.15
C TYR A 154 -16.90 11.06 9.34
N ALA A 155 -17.01 10.28 8.27
CA ALA A 155 -18.15 10.35 7.37
C ALA A 155 -19.44 9.82 7.99
N LEU A 156 -19.38 8.72 8.74
CA LEU A 156 -20.55 7.94 9.13
C LEU A 156 -20.89 8.03 10.62
N ARG A 157 -19.91 8.24 11.48
CA ARG A 157 -20.05 8.27 12.96
C ARG A 157 -18.97 9.16 13.56
N PRO A 158 -19.07 10.50 13.38
CA PRO A 158 -18.00 11.42 13.79
C PRO A 158 -17.89 11.63 15.30
N ASP A 159 -18.91 11.26 16.07
CA ASP A 159 -19.01 11.58 17.49
C ASP A 159 -17.91 10.90 18.33
N GLY A 160 -17.38 11.63 19.31
CA GLY A 160 -16.39 11.12 20.28
C GLY A 160 -14.94 11.12 19.80
N ILE A 161 -14.69 11.59 18.58
CA ILE A 161 -13.35 11.80 18.00
C ILE A 161 -13.24 13.27 17.60
N VAL A 162 -12.11 13.91 17.90
CA VAL A 162 -11.84 15.29 17.49
C VAL A 162 -11.21 15.28 16.11
N TRP A 163 -11.84 15.99 15.19
CA TRP A 163 -11.42 16.06 13.79
C TRP A 163 -10.71 17.38 13.51
N PRO A 164 -9.39 17.34 13.25
CA PRO A 164 -8.65 18.54 12.87
C PRO A 164 -9.00 18.95 11.43
N GLU A 165 -8.87 20.24 11.16
CA GLU A 165 -9.03 20.80 9.82
C GLU A 165 -7.65 21.18 9.24
N ASN A 166 -7.54 21.14 7.92
CA ASN A 166 -6.42 21.68 7.18
C ASN A 166 -6.59 23.20 6.95
N GLU A 167 -5.65 23.83 6.27
CA GLU A 167 -5.66 25.26 5.97
C GLU A 167 -6.88 25.69 5.12
N ASP A 168 -7.47 24.77 4.35
CA ASP A 168 -8.66 25.02 3.52
C ASP A 168 -9.98 24.81 4.30
N GLY A 169 -9.94 24.48 5.59
CA GLY A 169 -11.12 24.20 6.42
C GLY A 169 -11.73 22.82 6.20
N PHE A 170 -11.03 21.91 5.53
CA PHE A 170 -11.46 20.53 5.35
C PHE A 170 -10.84 19.59 6.39
N PRO A 171 -11.48 18.43 6.67
CA PRO A 171 -10.93 17.48 7.62
C PRO A 171 -9.55 16.98 7.19
N SER A 172 -8.61 17.04 8.10
CA SER A 172 -7.27 16.46 7.93
C SER A 172 -7.20 15.07 8.53
N PHE A 173 -6.78 14.11 7.70
CA PHE A 173 -6.57 12.72 8.11
C PHE A 173 -5.08 12.37 8.23
N ARG A 174 -4.20 13.36 8.33
CA ARG A 174 -2.80 13.12 8.65
C ARG A 174 -2.68 12.60 10.07
N LEU A 175 -1.87 11.55 10.26
CA LEU A 175 -1.75 10.86 11.54
C LEU A 175 -1.31 11.83 12.65
N GLU A 176 -0.33 12.68 12.38
CA GLU A 176 0.18 13.69 13.29
C GLU A 176 -0.86 14.76 13.70
N HIS A 177 -1.77 15.10 12.77
CA HIS A 177 -2.87 16.05 13.07
C HIS A 177 -3.94 15.39 13.97
N LEU A 178 -4.31 14.14 13.63
CA LEU A 178 -5.31 13.39 14.39
C LEU A 178 -4.84 13.08 15.81
N THR A 179 -3.61 12.62 15.97
CA THR A 179 -3.03 12.32 17.29
C THR A 179 -2.97 13.55 18.18
N LYS A 180 -2.48 14.67 17.63
CA LYS A 180 -2.43 15.96 18.34
C LYS A 180 -3.82 16.43 18.78
N ALA A 181 -4.82 16.37 17.87
CA ALA A 181 -6.17 16.81 18.17
C ALA A 181 -6.85 15.95 19.24
N ASN A 182 -6.50 14.67 19.34
CA ASN A 182 -7.10 13.72 20.30
C ASN A 182 -6.23 13.47 21.54
N GLY A 183 -5.16 14.26 21.75
CA GLY A 183 -4.32 14.17 22.96
C GLY A 183 -3.49 12.88 23.03
N VAL A 184 -3.19 12.27 21.87
CA VAL A 184 -2.31 11.11 21.76
C VAL A 184 -0.86 11.59 21.63
N ALA A 185 0.05 11.03 22.44
CA ALA A 185 1.47 11.32 22.32
C ALA A 185 2.03 10.84 20.97
N HIS A 186 2.60 11.77 20.23
CA HIS A 186 3.22 11.52 18.92
C HIS A 186 4.32 12.55 18.72
N GLU A 187 5.42 12.39 19.49
CA GLU A 187 6.46 13.43 19.60
C GLU A 187 7.43 13.43 18.40
N ASN A 188 7.62 12.27 17.76
CA ASN A 188 8.56 12.10 16.65
C ASN A 188 7.82 11.54 15.42
N ALA A 189 7.02 12.38 14.76
CA ALA A 189 6.46 12.01 13.46
C ALA A 189 7.61 11.66 12.48
N HIS A 190 7.39 10.65 11.63
CA HIS A 190 8.40 10.07 10.73
C HIS A 190 9.56 9.33 11.43
N ASP A 191 9.33 8.86 12.66
CA ASP A 191 10.03 7.71 13.22
C ASP A 191 9.07 6.53 13.18
N ALA A 192 9.43 5.47 12.48
CA ALA A 192 8.51 4.36 12.19
C ALA A 192 7.86 3.77 13.46
N MET A 193 8.57 3.69 14.60
CA MET A 193 7.98 3.18 15.84
C MET A 193 7.02 4.17 16.48
N SER A 194 7.30 5.47 16.38
CA SER A 194 6.37 6.52 16.81
C SER A 194 5.07 6.47 16.03
N ASP A 195 5.15 6.26 14.70
CA ASP A 195 3.98 6.14 13.82
C ASP A 195 3.19 4.83 14.07
N VAL A 196 3.88 3.72 14.40
CA VAL A 196 3.24 2.47 14.88
C VAL A 196 2.43 2.70 16.15
N HIS A 197 2.99 3.37 17.17
CA HIS A 197 2.28 3.67 18.41
C HIS A 197 1.11 4.62 18.20
N ALA A 198 1.27 5.63 17.35
CA ALA A 198 0.23 6.56 16.96
C ALA A 198 -0.94 5.84 16.25
N THR A 199 -0.64 4.97 15.30
CA THR A 199 -1.62 4.15 14.58
C THR A 199 -2.38 3.22 15.54
N LEU A 200 -1.68 2.55 16.44
CA LEU A 200 -2.30 1.71 17.48
C LEU A 200 -3.24 2.52 18.39
N ALA A 201 -2.82 3.70 18.84
CA ALA A 201 -3.64 4.55 19.69
C ALA A 201 -4.90 5.04 18.98
N MET A 202 -4.80 5.40 17.69
CA MET A 202 -5.97 5.78 16.89
C MET A 202 -6.92 4.59 16.67
N ALA A 203 -6.38 3.37 16.46
CA ALA A 203 -7.21 2.16 16.36
C ALA A 203 -7.97 1.87 17.67
N LYS A 204 -7.33 2.02 18.83
CA LYS A 204 -7.96 1.93 20.15
C LYS A 204 -9.07 2.96 20.31
N LEU A 205 -8.81 4.21 19.94
CA LEU A 205 -9.79 5.30 20.02
C LEU A 205 -11.03 4.99 19.19
N VAL A 206 -10.89 4.52 17.95
CA VAL A 206 -12.02 4.13 17.10
C VAL A 206 -12.78 2.96 17.71
N LYS A 207 -12.09 1.92 18.18
CA LYS A 207 -12.72 0.74 18.82
C LYS A 207 -13.53 1.13 20.05
N GLU A 208 -13.02 2.08 20.86
CA GLU A 208 -13.69 2.59 22.07
C GLU A 208 -14.90 3.49 21.74
N LYS A 209 -14.73 4.47 20.84
CA LYS A 209 -15.77 5.46 20.55
C LYS A 209 -16.83 4.97 19.59
N GLN A 210 -16.46 4.12 18.62
CA GLN A 210 -17.36 3.64 17.57
C GLN A 210 -17.30 2.10 17.41
N PRO A 211 -17.54 1.31 18.47
CA PRO A 211 -17.29 -0.15 18.46
C PRO A 211 -18.11 -0.89 17.39
N LYS A 212 -19.36 -0.48 17.12
CA LYS A 212 -20.19 -1.10 16.08
C LYS A 212 -19.68 -0.84 14.68
N LEU A 213 -19.24 0.39 14.41
CA LEU A 213 -18.65 0.74 13.11
C LEU A 213 -17.30 0.04 12.94
N PHE A 214 -16.47 0.02 13.98
CA PHE A 214 -15.20 -0.70 13.99
C PHE A 214 -15.40 -2.17 13.62
N GLU A 215 -16.30 -2.88 14.28
CA GLU A 215 -16.57 -4.29 14.02
C GLU A 215 -17.11 -4.52 12.60
N PHE A 216 -17.99 -3.65 12.14
CA PHE A 216 -18.51 -3.70 10.76
C PHE A 216 -17.38 -3.56 9.73
N LEU A 217 -16.53 -2.54 9.85
CA LEU A 217 -15.41 -2.28 8.94
C LEU A 217 -14.39 -3.40 9.00
N PHE A 218 -14.07 -3.88 10.20
CA PHE A 218 -13.14 -4.98 10.40
C PHE A 218 -13.65 -6.29 9.75
N THR A 219 -14.93 -6.61 9.90
CA THR A 219 -15.55 -7.77 9.26
C THR A 219 -15.52 -7.66 7.73
N HIS A 220 -15.87 -6.49 7.20
CA HIS A 220 -15.99 -6.27 5.75
C HIS A 220 -14.66 -5.90 5.06
N ARG A 221 -13.52 -5.84 5.78
CA ARG A 221 -12.20 -5.83 5.13
C ARG A 221 -11.93 -7.12 4.36
N ASN A 222 -12.59 -8.22 4.74
CA ASN A 222 -12.51 -9.49 4.04
C ASN A 222 -13.32 -9.43 2.74
N LYS A 223 -12.67 -9.75 1.62
CA LYS A 223 -13.27 -9.73 0.28
C LYS A 223 -14.59 -10.50 0.21
N ASN A 224 -14.65 -11.71 0.77
CA ASN A 224 -15.85 -12.55 0.67
C ASN A 224 -17.02 -11.95 1.46
N LYS A 225 -16.75 -11.34 2.63
CA LYS A 225 -17.77 -10.62 3.40
C LYS A 225 -18.21 -9.34 2.68
N LEU A 226 -17.27 -8.60 2.12
CA LEU A 226 -17.56 -7.39 1.35
C LEU A 226 -18.47 -7.68 0.14
N MET A 227 -18.20 -8.77 -0.58
CA MET A 227 -19.01 -9.18 -1.74
C MET A 227 -20.49 -9.41 -1.39
N THR A 228 -20.83 -9.76 -0.14
CA THR A 228 -22.24 -9.94 0.28
C THR A 228 -23.04 -8.64 0.28
N LEU A 229 -22.38 -7.48 0.23
CA LEU A 229 -23.03 -6.17 0.14
C LEU A 229 -23.36 -5.77 -1.30
N ILE A 230 -22.72 -6.39 -2.29
CA ILE A 230 -22.75 -5.98 -3.69
C ILE A 230 -23.90 -6.71 -4.42
N ASP A 231 -24.83 -5.94 -4.95
CA ASP A 231 -25.95 -6.44 -5.76
C ASP A 231 -26.02 -5.65 -7.08
N ILE A 232 -25.33 -6.16 -8.10
CA ILE A 232 -25.30 -5.56 -9.43
C ILE A 232 -26.64 -5.69 -10.16
N PRO A 233 -27.34 -6.85 -10.14
CA PRO A 233 -28.63 -6.99 -10.82
C PRO A 233 -29.68 -5.97 -10.37
N GLN A 234 -29.79 -5.73 -9.07
CA GLN A 234 -30.74 -4.78 -8.52
C GLN A 234 -30.19 -3.34 -8.44
N MET A 235 -28.92 -3.14 -8.82
CA MET A 235 -28.24 -1.86 -8.71
C MET A 235 -28.43 -1.26 -7.30
N LYS A 236 -28.13 -2.07 -6.25
CA LYS A 236 -28.34 -1.67 -4.86
C LYS A 236 -27.29 -0.62 -4.46
N PRO A 237 -27.73 0.60 -4.06
CA PRO A 237 -26.78 1.64 -3.74
C PRO A 237 -26.02 1.34 -2.42
N LEU A 238 -24.77 1.77 -2.39
CA LEU A 238 -23.85 1.63 -1.27
C LEU A 238 -23.26 2.99 -0.90
N VAL A 239 -22.80 3.15 0.33
CA VAL A 239 -21.87 4.20 0.71
C VAL A 239 -20.47 3.68 0.41
N HIS A 240 -19.66 4.50 -0.25
CA HIS A 240 -18.23 4.26 -0.43
C HIS A 240 -17.41 5.40 0.16
N VAL A 241 -16.39 5.06 0.97
CA VAL A 241 -15.43 6.01 1.52
C VAL A 241 -14.09 5.82 0.82
N SER A 242 -13.58 6.89 0.23
CA SER A 242 -12.32 6.88 -0.51
C SER A 242 -11.79 8.30 -0.70
N GLY A 243 -10.49 8.50 -0.53
CA GLY A 243 -9.84 9.79 -0.78
C GLY A 243 -10.08 10.38 -2.17
N MET A 244 -10.46 9.56 -3.16
CA MET A 244 -10.77 10.04 -4.52
C MET A 244 -12.03 10.91 -4.61
N PHE A 245 -12.94 10.86 -3.62
CA PHE A 245 -14.11 11.76 -3.60
C PHE A 245 -13.78 13.16 -3.10
N GLY A 246 -12.56 13.37 -2.57
CA GLY A 246 -12.10 14.66 -2.09
C GLY A 246 -12.57 15.01 -0.69
N ALA A 247 -11.79 15.87 -0.04
CA ALA A 247 -12.00 16.28 1.35
C ALA A 247 -13.31 17.10 1.52
N ALA A 248 -13.71 17.85 0.52
CA ALA A 248 -14.95 18.66 0.53
C ALA A 248 -16.22 17.82 0.78
N ARG A 249 -16.22 16.54 0.35
CA ARG A 249 -17.31 15.58 0.62
C ARG A 249 -16.95 14.58 1.73
N GLY A 250 -15.98 14.92 2.60
CA GLY A 250 -15.48 14.01 3.63
C GLY A 250 -15.00 12.68 3.08
N ASN A 251 -14.45 12.67 1.86
CA ASN A 251 -13.99 11.47 1.14
C ASN A 251 -15.09 10.40 0.94
N THR A 252 -16.35 10.80 0.79
CA THR A 252 -17.50 9.88 0.80
C THR A 252 -18.46 10.18 -0.33
N SER A 253 -19.10 9.15 -0.87
CA SER A 253 -20.25 9.28 -1.75
C SER A 253 -21.18 8.06 -1.67
N TRP A 254 -22.43 8.23 -2.11
CA TRP A 254 -23.25 7.12 -2.52
C TRP A 254 -22.81 6.65 -3.90
N VAL A 255 -22.64 5.35 -4.03
CA VAL A 255 -22.27 4.71 -5.29
C VAL A 255 -23.25 3.60 -5.64
N VAL A 256 -23.35 3.29 -6.91
CA VAL A 256 -24.13 2.15 -7.39
C VAL A 256 -23.24 1.20 -8.18
N PRO A 257 -23.25 -0.13 -7.88
CA PRO A 257 -22.49 -1.11 -8.64
C PRO A 257 -23.13 -1.29 -10.03
N LEU A 258 -22.32 -1.16 -11.08
CA LEU A 258 -22.76 -1.30 -12.48
C LEU A 258 -22.36 -2.64 -13.07
N ALA A 259 -21.09 -3.01 -12.96
CA ALA A 259 -20.53 -4.23 -13.55
C ALA A 259 -19.21 -4.61 -12.87
N TRP A 260 -18.73 -5.84 -13.09
CA TRP A 260 -17.35 -6.20 -12.86
C TRP A 260 -16.48 -5.77 -14.03
N HIS A 261 -15.24 -5.40 -13.73
CA HIS A 261 -14.23 -5.10 -14.74
C HIS A 261 -13.96 -6.35 -15.58
N PRO A 262 -13.89 -6.26 -16.93
CA PRO A 262 -13.74 -7.44 -17.81
C PRO A 262 -12.49 -8.25 -17.51
N ASP A 263 -11.35 -7.62 -17.24
CA ASP A 263 -10.05 -8.30 -17.08
C ASP A 263 -9.62 -8.43 -15.61
N ASN A 264 -10.15 -7.60 -14.71
CA ASN A 264 -9.76 -7.61 -13.30
C ASN A 264 -10.90 -8.07 -12.39
N ARG A 265 -10.90 -9.34 -12.02
CA ARG A 265 -11.91 -9.97 -11.14
C ARG A 265 -12.05 -9.31 -9.75
N ASN A 266 -11.12 -8.45 -9.36
CA ASN A 266 -11.15 -7.75 -8.08
C ASN A 266 -11.63 -6.30 -8.22
N ALA A 267 -11.93 -5.83 -9.41
CA ALA A 267 -12.37 -4.46 -9.66
C ALA A 267 -13.88 -4.42 -9.95
N LEU A 268 -14.61 -3.70 -9.11
CA LEU A 268 -16.02 -3.39 -9.29
C LEU A 268 -16.12 -2.00 -9.91
N ILE A 269 -16.85 -1.89 -11.03
CA ILE A 269 -17.17 -0.60 -11.66
C ILE A 269 -18.40 -0.05 -10.97
N VAL A 270 -18.27 1.14 -10.38
CA VAL A 270 -19.37 1.84 -9.71
C VAL A 270 -19.57 3.23 -10.30
N ALA A 271 -20.82 3.72 -10.31
CA ALA A 271 -21.09 5.13 -10.56
C ALA A 271 -21.20 5.90 -9.24
N ASP A 272 -20.60 7.09 -9.20
CA ASP A 272 -20.77 8.09 -8.12
C ASP A 272 -22.12 8.80 -8.31
N LEU A 273 -23.11 8.46 -7.47
CA LEU A 273 -24.47 9.00 -7.59
C LEU A 273 -24.57 10.50 -7.30
N ALA A 274 -23.56 11.11 -6.69
CA ALA A 274 -23.50 12.56 -6.51
C ALA A 274 -22.90 13.30 -7.71
N GLY A 275 -22.47 12.58 -8.76
CA GLY A 275 -21.93 13.16 -9.98
C GLY A 275 -22.99 13.45 -11.03
N ASP A 276 -22.59 14.16 -12.08
CA ASP A 276 -23.42 14.38 -13.28
C ASP A 276 -23.47 13.11 -14.13
N MET A 277 -24.66 12.60 -14.41
CA MET A 277 -24.86 11.37 -15.21
C MET A 277 -24.83 11.62 -16.73
N THR A 278 -24.83 12.87 -17.18
CA THR A 278 -24.84 13.24 -18.61
C THR A 278 -23.79 12.52 -19.44
N PRO A 279 -22.51 12.45 -19.03
CA PRO A 279 -21.50 11.72 -19.78
C PRO A 279 -21.85 10.24 -19.99
N LEU A 280 -22.40 9.57 -18.97
CA LEU A 280 -22.76 8.15 -19.06
C LEU A 280 -23.92 7.89 -20.02
N LEU A 281 -24.80 8.86 -20.20
CA LEU A 281 -25.99 8.75 -21.04
C LEU A 281 -25.71 9.11 -22.50
N GLU A 282 -24.97 10.19 -22.73
CA GLU A 282 -24.83 10.82 -24.04
C GLU A 282 -23.56 10.40 -24.80
N MET A 283 -22.46 10.02 -24.07
CA MET A 283 -21.20 9.66 -24.70
C MET A 283 -21.15 8.16 -25.03
N ASP A 284 -20.46 7.81 -26.09
CA ASP A 284 -20.05 6.42 -26.37
C ASP A 284 -18.87 5.97 -25.50
N ALA A 285 -18.47 4.69 -25.62
CA ALA A 285 -17.43 4.11 -24.77
C ALA A 285 -16.05 4.75 -25.01
N ASP A 286 -15.73 5.16 -26.25
CA ASP A 286 -14.44 5.73 -26.60
C ASP A 286 -14.30 7.15 -26.07
N ALA A 287 -15.32 7.97 -26.25
CA ALA A 287 -15.38 9.32 -25.71
C ALA A 287 -15.37 9.31 -24.16
N LEU A 288 -16.08 8.34 -23.54
CA LEU A 288 -16.01 8.15 -22.08
C LEU A 288 -14.62 7.77 -21.61
N ARG A 289 -13.91 6.91 -22.36
CA ARG A 289 -12.52 6.49 -22.03
C ARG A 289 -11.59 7.68 -22.08
N GLU A 290 -11.60 8.47 -23.14
CA GLU A 290 -10.79 9.66 -23.29
C GLU A 290 -11.04 10.64 -22.12
N ARG A 291 -12.29 10.93 -21.81
CA ARG A 291 -12.68 11.83 -20.72
C ARG A 291 -12.33 11.28 -19.33
N LEU A 292 -12.46 9.98 -19.10
CA LEU A 292 -12.13 9.36 -17.80
C LEU A 292 -10.64 9.50 -17.47
N TYR A 293 -9.77 9.43 -18.48
CA TYR A 293 -8.33 9.57 -18.32
C TYR A 293 -7.82 11.00 -18.46
N THR A 294 -8.68 11.95 -18.82
CA THR A 294 -8.36 13.38 -18.81
C THR A 294 -8.37 13.91 -17.37
N ARG A 295 -7.34 14.67 -17.00
CA ARG A 295 -7.29 15.30 -15.67
C ARG A 295 -8.42 16.30 -15.54
N LYS A 296 -9.01 16.38 -14.34
CA LYS A 296 -10.11 17.32 -14.08
C LYS A 296 -9.72 18.80 -14.36
N SER A 297 -8.44 19.16 -14.16
CA SER A 297 -7.90 20.47 -14.49
C SER A 297 -7.82 20.76 -15.97
N ASP A 298 -7.88 19.74 -16.81
CA ASP A 298 -7.68 19.83 -18.26
C ASP A 298 -9.03 19.73 -19.02
N LEU A 299 -10.12 19.51 -18.28
CA LEU A 299 -11.48 19.57 -18.79
C LEU A 299 -11.92 21.02 -18.97
N ALA A 300 -12.72 21.30 -20.00
CA ALA A 300 -13.34 22.61 -20.18
C ALA A 300 -14.40 22.88 -19.07
N ASP A 301 -14.69 24.15 -18.82
CA ASP A 301 -15.60 24.57 -17.73
C ASP A 301 -17.02 23.99 -17.85
N ASP A 302 -17.47 23.66 -19.06
CA ASP A 302 -18.77 23.05 -19.38
C ASP A 302 -18.69 21.51 -19.47
N GLU A 303 -17.53 20.91 -19.29
CA GLU A 303 -17.32 19.45 -19.35
C GLU A 303 -17.41 18.80 -17.98
N ALA A 304 -18.45 17.96 -17.80
CA ALA A 304 -18.56 17.13 -16.62
C ALA A 304 -17.54 15.96 -16.64
N SER A 305 -16.92 15.70 -15.50
CA SER A 305 -16.09 14.50 -15.33
C SER A 305 -16.95 13.23 -15.37
N VAL A 306 -16.41 12.12 -15.87
CA VAL A 306 -17.10 10.84 -15.89
C VAL A 306 -17.29 10.33 -14.45
N PRO A 307 -18.55 10.13 -13.98
CA PRO A 307 -18.82 9.72 -12.60
C PRO A 307 -18.63 8.23 -12.37
N ILE A 308 -17.51 7.68 -12.85
CA ILE A 308 -17.14 6.25 -12.73
C ILE A 308 -15.94 6.08 -11.83
N LYS A 309 -15.96 5.04 -11.03
CA LYS A 309 -14.84 4.64 -10.16
C LYS A 309 -14.67 3.14 -10.13
N LEU A 310 -13.41 2.67 -10.11
CA LEU A 310 -13.07 1.29 -9.80
C LEU A 310 -12.90 1.12 -8.29
N VAL A 311 -13.60 0.14 -7.72
CA VAL A 311 -13.45 -0.28 -6.32
C VAL A 311 -12.77 -1.64 -6.30
N HIS A 312 -11.53 -1.67 -5.84
CA HIS A 312 -10.75 -2.92 -5.73
C HIS A 312 -11.09 -3.65 -4.43
N ILE A 313 -11.94 -4.69 -4.54
CA ILE A 313 -12.48 -5.42 -3.38
C ILE A 313 -11.44 -6.19 -2.56
N ASN A 314 -10.23 -6.37 -3.09
CA ASN A 314 -9.08 -6.99 -2.41
C ASN A 314 -8.13 -5.97 -1.77
N LYS A 315 -8.47 -4.67 -1.79
CA LYS A 315 -7.69 -3.58 -1.16
C LYS A 315 -8.40 -2.97 0.05
N CYS A 316 -9.14 -3.77 0.80
CA CYS A 316 -9.88 -3.38 2.02
C CYS A 316 -10.77 -2.12 1.83
N PRO A 317 -11.49 -1.96 0.74
CA PRO A 317 -12.27 -0.75 0.51
C PRO A 317 -13.40 -0.65 1.52
N VAL A 318 -13.74 0.57 1.91
CA VAL A 318 -14.92 0.83 2.74
C VAL A 318 -16.17 0.89 1.87
N LEU A 319 -17.01 -0.13 1.97
CA LEU A 319 -18.36 -0.17 1.43
C LEU A 319 -19.35 -0.47 2.55
N ALA A 320 -20.48 0.22 2.56
CA ALA A 320 -21.56 -0.03 3.52
C ALA A 320 -22.93 0.15 2.84
N PRO A 321 -24.02 -0.41 3.40
CA PRO A 321 -25.37 -0.14 2.90
C PRO A 321 -25.66 1.36 2.87
N ALA A 322 -26.37 1.84 1.86
CA ALA A 322 -26.63 3.26 1.65
C ALA A 322 -27.26 3.97 2.86
N ASN A 323 -28.12 3.26 3.62
CA ASN A 323 -28.75 3.79 4.85
C ASN A 323 -27.77 3.97 6.03
N THR A 324 -26.53 3.51 5.93
CA THR A 324 -25.48 3.77 6.93
C THR A 324 -25.12 5.27 6.99
N LEU A 325 -25.21 5.97 5.86
CA LEU A 325 -25.09 7.43 5.80
C LEU A 325 -26.41 8.06 6.23
N ARG A 326 -26.44 8.60 7.44
CA ARG A 326 -27.62 9.26 8.02
C ARG A 326 -27.92 10.56 7.26
N PRO A 327 -29.19 11.06 7.28
CA PRO A 327 -29.54 12.32 6.61
C PRO A 327 -28.70 13.51 7.07
N GLU A 328 -28.46 13.61 8.38
CA GLU A 328 -27.66 14.68 8.98
C GLU A 328 -26.18 14.61 8.55
N ASP A 329 -25.62 13.41 8.42
CA ASP A 329 -24.24 13.22 7.94
C ASP A 329 -24.14 13.54 6.43
N ALA A 330 -25.12 13.14 5.62
CA ALA A 330 -25.17 13.49 4.21
C ALA A 330 -25.22 15.02 4.01
N ALA A 331 -26.07 15.70 4.78
CA ALA A 331 -26.17 17.17 4.75
C ALA A 331 -24.84 17.84 5.15
N ARG A 332 -24.20 17.37 6.22
CA ARG A 332 -22.88 17.83 6.67
C ARG A 332 -21.80 17.66 5.62
N LEU A 333 -21.85 16.59 4.84
CA LEU A 333 -20.89 16.26 3.78
C LEU A 333 -21.25 16.85 2.41
N GLY A 334 -22.34 17.65 2.32
CA GLY A 334 -22.80 18.23 1.06
C GLY A 334 -23.30 17.20 0.04
N ILE A 335 -23.76 16.02 0.50
CA ILE A 335 -24.30 14.96 -0.36
C ILE A 335 -25.82 15.11 -0.44
N ASP A 336 -26.33 15.52 -1.60
CA ASP A 336 -27.74 15.59 -1.88
C ASP A 336 -28.31 14.18 -2.13
N ARG A 337 -29.03 13.65 -1.14
CA ARG A 337 -29.62 12.31 -1.20
C ARG A 337 -30.75 12.20 -2.22
N GLU A 338 -31.50 13.25 -2.44
CA GLU A 338 -32.62 13.26 -3.42
C GLU A 338 -32.07 13.24 -4.85
N ALA A 339 -31.04 14.05 -5.13
CA ALA A 339 -30.32 14.01 -6.39
C ALA A 339 -29.69 12.64 -6.65
N CYS A 340 -29.06 12.04 -5.63
CA CYS A 340 -28.49 10.68 -5.74
C CYS A 340 -29.57 9.63 -6.06
N LEU A 341 -30.76 9.72 -5.47
CA LEU A 341 -31.88 8.81 -5.76
C LEU A 341 -32.44 9.03 -7.16
N ALA A 342 -32.50 10.27 -7.62
CA ALA A 342 -32.92 10.60 -9.00
C ALA A 342 -31.92 10.02 -10.02
N ASN A 343 -30.61 10.17 -9.78
CA ASN A 343 -29.55 9.60 -10.60
C ASN A 343 -29.60 8.06 -10.61
N LEU A 344 -29.87 7.42 -9.46
CA LEU A 344 -30.09 5.98 -9.40
C LEU A 344 -31.27 5.52 -10.23
N ALA A 345 -32.40 6.23 -10.14
CA ALA A 345 -33.63 5.96 -10.94
C ALA A 345 -33.33 6.10 -12.44
N LEU A 346 -32.58 7.13 -12.83
CA LEU A 346 -32.16 7.40 -14.19
C LEU A 346 -31.28 6.25 -14.73
N LEU A 347 -30.24 5.84 -14.00
CA LEU A 347 -29.37 4.72 -14.41
C LEU A 347 -30.12 3.39 -14.53
N ARG A 348 -31.16 3.15 -13.70
CA ARG A 348 -31.98 1.94 -13.80
C ARG A 348 -32.88 1.94 -15.05
N GLN A 349 -33.20 3.07 -15.61
CA GLN A 349 -33.92 3.19 -16.86
C GLN A 349 -33.04 3.01 -18.10
N HIS A 350 -31.71 3.17 -17.94
CA HIS A 350 -30.71 3.11 -18.99
C HIS A 350 -29.79 1.90 -18.81
N ALA A 351 -30.32 0.69 -19.05
CA ALA A 351 -29.58 -0.56 -18.85
C ALA A 351 -28.32 -0.64 -19.73
N GLU A 352 -28.29 0.01 -20.89
CA GLU A 352 -27.20 0.12 -21.83
C GLU A 352 -25.93 0.75 -21.25
N VAL A 353 -26.05 1.59 -20.21
CA VAL A 353 -24.91 2.18 -19.51
C VAL A 353 -23.99 1.09 -18.94
N ARG A 354 -24.54 -0.03 -18.48
CA ARG A 354 -23.76 -1.15 -17.90
C ARG A 354 -22.88 -1.82 -18.96
N GLU A 355 -23.39 -2.02 -20.17
CA GLU A 355 -22.60 -2.58 -21.27
C GLU A 355 -21.53 -1.58 -21.72
N LYS A 356 -21.91 -0.30 -21.81
CA LYS A 356 -21.00 0.80 -22.18
C LYS A 356 -19.81 0.92 -21.23
N VAL A 357 -20.02 0.86 -19.90
CA VAL A 357 -18.91 0.95 -18.95
C VAL A 357 -18.03 -0.30 -18.94
N VAL A 358 -18.54 -1.47 -19.31
CA VAL A 358 -17.70 -2.65 -19.52
C VAL A 358 -16.83 -2.47 -20.76
N ALA A 359 -17.42 -2.00 -21.89
CA ALA A 359 -16.69 -1.72 -23.11
C ALA A 359 -15.58 -0.68 -22.94
N LEU A 360 -15.83 0.35 -22.09
CA LEU A 360 -14.84 1.37 -21.75
C LEU A 360 -13.52 0.76 -21.23
N PHE A 361 -13.57 -0.33 -20.48
CA PHE A 361 -12.39 -0.99 -19.90
C PHE A 361 -11.88 -2.19 -20.71
N ALA A 362 -12.67 -2.75 -21.65
CA ALA A 362 -12.32 -3.98 -22.36
C ALA A 362 -11.16 -3.83 -23.36
N GLU A 363 -10.86 -2.62 -23.81
CA GLU A 363 -9.84 -2.33 -24.83
C GLU A 363 -8.68 -1.51 -24.28
N ALA A 364 -8.47 -1.50 -22.96
CA ALA A 364 -7.34 -0.80 -22.38
C ALA A 364 -6.03 -1.49 -22.83
N GLU A 365 -5.14 -0.73 -23.45
CA GLU A 365 -3.81 -1.25 -23.78
C GLU A 365 -3.05 -1.60 -22.47
N PRO A 366 -2.37 -2.75 -22.45
CA PRO A 366 -1.53 -3.11 -21.32
C PRO A 366 -0.46 -2.05 -21.11
N PHE A 367 -0.20 -1.68 -19.86
CA PHE A 367 0.96 -0.83 -19.55
C PHE A 367 2.23 -1.50 -20.03
N ALA A 368 3.13 -0.71 -20.65
CA ALA A 368 4.45 -1.20 -21.00
C ALA A 368 5.19 -1.70 -19.75
N ALA A 369 5.81 -2.87 -19.87
CA ALA A 369 6.63 -3.40 -18.79
C ALA A 369 7.77 -2.41 -18.45
N PRO A 370 8.07 -2.15 -17.16
CA PRO A 370 9.24 -1.36 -16.80
C PRO A 370 10.54 -2.01 -17.30
N ASP A 371 11.50 -1.22 -17.73
CA ASP A 371 12.81 -1.73 -18.18
C ASP A 371 13.61 -2.36 -17.01
N ASP A 372 13.47 -1.78 -15.82
CA ASP A 372 14.17 -2.27 -14.63
C ASP A 372 13.46 -3.49 -14.03
N VAL A 373 14.20 -4.60 -13.94
CA VAL A 373 13.67 -5.87 -13.39
C VAL A 373 13.17 -5.72 -11.95
N ASP A 374 13.73 -4.80 -11.16
CA ASP A 374 13.27 -4.54 -9.78
C ASP A 374 11.83 -4.00 -9.74
N ALA A 375 11.34 -3.36 -10.82
CA ALA A 375 9.99 -2.83 -10.94
C ALA A 375 9.01 -3.77 -11.66
N GLN A 376 9.43 -4.97 -12.10
CA GLN A 376 8.64 -5.92 -12.88
C GLN A 376 7.82 -6.89 -12.03
N LEU A 377 7.47 -6.53 -10.80
CA LEU A 377 6.63 -7.36 -9.92
C LEU A 377 5.29 -7.74 -10.57
N TYR A 378 4.68 -6.83 -11.31
CA TYR A 378 3.35 -6.97 -11.90
C TYR A 378 3.34 -7.46 -13.35
N ASP A 379 4.51 -7.78 -13.92
CA ASP A 379 4.62 -8.28 -15.30
C ASP A 379 4.29 -9.77 -15.45
N GLY A 380 3.51 -10.32 -14.54
CA GLY A 380 3.04 -11.69 -14.52
C GLY A 380 3.47 -12.45 -13.26
N PHE A 381 2.77 -13.55 -13.01
CA PHE A 381 3.05 -14.45 -11.89
C PHE A 381 4.12 -15.48 -12.27
N PHE A 382 5.02 -15.75 -11.32
CA PHE A 382 5.95 -16.87 -11.46
C PHE A 382 5.23 -18.21 -11.47
N SER A 383 5.75 -19.16 -12.23
CA SER A 383 5.26 -20.54 -12.24
C SER A 383 5.49 -21.23 -10.88
N ASP A 384 4.79 -22.34 -10.64
CA ASP A 384 5.02 -23.15 -9.44
C ASP A 384 6.45 -23.70 -9.38
N ALA A 385 7.02 -24.04 -10.55
CA ALA A 385 8.41 -24.48 -10.66
C ALA A 385 9.40 -23.36 -10.27
N ASP A 386 9.19 -22.14 -10.78
CA ASP A 386 10.02 -21.01 -10.43
C ASP A 386 9.91 -20.67 -8.94
N ARG A 387 8.70 -20.69 -8.37
CA ARG A 387 8.51 -20.48 -6.92
C ARG A 387 9.22 -21.53 -6.06
N ALA A 388 9.18 -22.81 -6.49
CA ALA A 388 9.92 -23.86 -5.81
C ALA A 388 11.44 -23.62 -5.88
N GLY A 389 11.95 -23.23 -7.06
CA GLY A 389 13.36 -22.85 -7.24
C GLY A 389 13.77 -21.65 -6.37
N MET A 390 12.93 -20.61 -6.28
CA MET A 390 13.15 -19.44 -5.42
C MET A 390 13.21 -19.83 -3.94
N ASN A 391 12.38 -20.77 -3.49
CA ASN A 391 12.45 -21.32 -2.14
C ASN A 391 13.79 -21.97 -1.86
N ILE A 392 14.30 -22.77 -2.80
CA ILE A 392 15.62 -23.40 -2.69
C ILE A 392 16.71 -22.33 -2.62
N LEU A 393 16.66 -21.28 -3.47
CA LEU A 393 17.60 -20.16 -3.44
C LEU A 393 17.69 -19.53 -2.05
N ARG A 394 16.55 -19.21 -1.44
CA ARG A 394 16.50 -18.57 -0.11
C ARG A 394 17.05 -19.45 1.02
N GLN A 395 16.91 -20.76 0.91
CA GLN A 395 17.39 -21.73 1.90
C GLN A 395 18.86 -22.11 1.68
N THR A 396 19.44 -21.72 0.55
CA THR A 396 20.83 -22.02 0.20
C THR A 396 21.76 -21.03 0.88
N ALA A 397 22.79 -21.55 1.53
CA ALA A 397 23.85 -20.69 2.08
C ALA A 397 24.47 -19.82 0.96
N PRO A 398 24.70 -18.52 1.20
CA PRO A 398 25.18 -17.59 0.17
C PRO A 398 26.40 -18.08 -0.61
N ALA A 399 27.35 -18.70 0.06
CA ALA A 399 28.57 -19.25 -0.56
C ALA A 399 28.30 -20.37 -1.59
N ASN A 400 27.15 -21.03 -1.52
CA ASN A 400 26.77 -22.11 -2.42
C ASN A 400 25.89 -21.64 -3.60
N LEU A 401 25.38 -20.39 -3.56
CA LEU A 401 24.53 -19.85 -4.63
C LEU A 401 25.21 -19.88 -6.02
N PRO A 402 26.52 -19.59 -6.17
CA PRO A 402 27.18 -19.66 -7.48
C PRO A 402 27.20 -21.04 -8.12
N ALA A 403 27.19 -22.11 -7.30
CA ALA A 403 27.26 -23.50 -7.75
C ALA A 403 25.88 -24.11 -8.06
N MET A 404 24.79 -23.35 -7.86
CA MET A 404 23.45 -23.87 -8.10
C MET A 404 23.12 -23.90 -9.59
N ASP A 405 22.72 -25.08 -10.08
CA ASP A 405 22.20 -25.28 -11.43
C ASP A 405 20.67 -25.40 -11.36
N LEU A 406 19.99 -24.24 -11.26
CA LEU A 406 18.53 -24.15 -11.28
C LEU A 406 18.09 -23.55 -12.60
N ALA A 407 17.27 -24.30 -13.34
CA ALA A 407 16.62 -23.79 -14.55
C ALA A 407 15.33 -23.07 -14.16
N PHE A 408 15.25 -21.77 -14.44
CA PHE A 408 14.05 -20.96 -14.29
C PHE A 408 13.39 -20.72 -15.64
N GLN A 409 12.07 -20.76 -15.65
CA GLN A 409 11.27 -20.47 -16.85
C GLN A 409 11.16 -18.96 -17.08
N ASP A 410 11.08 -18.18 -16.00
CA ASP A 410 10.95 -16.73 -16.05
C ASP A 410 12.33 -16.07 -16.07
N ALA A 411 12.60 -15.31 -17.13
CA ALA A 411 13.87 -14.63 -17.34
C ALA A 411 14.19 -13.56 -16.28
N ARG A 412 13.18 -13.05 -15.56
CA ARG A 412 13.38 -12.10 -14.45
C ARG A 412 14.20 -12.71 -13.33
N VAL A 413 14.02 -14.01 -13.05
CA VAL A 413 14.68 -14.67 -11.92
C VAL A 413 16.20 -14.63 -12.02
N ALA A 414 16.76 -14.88 -13.20
CA ALA A 414 18.20 -14.83 -13.43
C ALA A 414 18.78 -13.41 -13.18
N LYS A 415 18.06 -12.37 -13.63
CA LYS A 415 18.47 -10.98 -13.41
C LYS A 415 18.36 -10.60 -11.93
N LEU A 416 17.27 -10.98 -11.28
CA LEU A 416 17.07 -10.75 -9.85
C LEU A 416 18.12 -11.49 -9.01
N LEU A 417 18.46 -12.74 -9.34
CA LEU A 417 19.46 -13.52 -8.61
C LEU A 417 20.85 -12.88 -8.67
N PHE A 418 21.23 -12.37 -9.85
CA PHE A 418 22.48 -11.63 -9.98
C PHE A 418 22.50 -10.39 -9.10
N ARG A 419 21.45 -9.55 -9.14
CA ARG A 419 21.33 -8.35 -8.28
C ARG A 419 21.25 -8.71 -6.79
N TYR A 420 20.51 -9.77 -6.45
CA TYR A 420 20.39 -10.27 -5.07
C TYR A 420 21.75 -10.65 -4.48
N ARG A 421 22.56 -11.40 -5.24
CA ARG A 421 23.92 -11.77 -4.82
C ARG A 421 24.83 -10.53 -4.72
N ALA A 422 24.81 -9.68 -5.73
CA ALA A 422 25.67 -8.49 -5.76
C ALA A 422 25.38 -7.53 -4.59
N ARG A 423 24.11 -7.26 -4.29
CA ARG A 423 23.70 -6.35 -3.22
C ARG A 423 23.85 -6.93 -1.82
N ASN A 424 23.53 -8.20 -1.64
CA ASN A 424 23.50 -8.80 -0.30
C ASN A 424 24.75 -9.62 0.03
N PHE A 425 25.39 -10.21 -0.97
CA PHE A 425 26.50 -11.18 -0.80
C PHE A 425 27.62 -10.94 -1.84
N PRO A 426 28.20 -9.72 -1.92
CA PRO A 426 29.16 -9.37 -2.99
C PRO A 426 30.37 -10.31 -3.04
N GLY A 427 30.79 -10.89 -1.90
CA GLY A 427 31.87 -11.87 -1.86
C GLY A 427 31.56 -13.21 -2.55
N THR A 428 30.35 -13.43 -3.05
CA THR A 428 29.97 -14.62 -3.83
C THR A 428 30.09 -14.42 -5.34
N LEU A 429 30.46 -13.23 -5.80
CA LEU A 429 30.66 -12.91 -7.21
C LEU A 429 32.07 -13.31 -7.65
N ASP A 430 32.18 -13.96 -8.80
CA ASP A 430 33.47 -14.15 -9.46
C ASP A 430 33.94 -12.85 -10.14
N ASP A 431 35.17 -12.86 -10.71
CA ASP A 431 35.76 -11.67 -11.31
C ASP A 431 34.92 -11.10 -12.49
N ALA A 432 34.31 -11.98 -13.30
CA ALA A 432 33.47 -11.55 -14.41
C ALA A 432 32.15 -10.96 -13.92
N GLU A 433 31.54 -11.55 -12.91
CA GLU A 433 30.35 -11.04 -12.25
C GLU A 433 30.61 -9.70 -11.54
N GLN A 434 31.76 -9.53 -10.90
CA GLN A 434 32.19 -8.27 -10.31
C GLN A 434 32.31 -7.16 -11.36
N GLN A 435 32.93 -7.44 -12.52
CA GLN A 435 33.00 -6.48 -13.62
C GLN A 435 31.61 -6.12 -14.18
N ARG A 436 30.73 -7.11 -14.30
CA ARG A 436 29.33 -6.89 -14.71
C ARG A 436 28.58 -6.04 -13.71
N TRP A 437 28.81 -6.24 -12.39
CA TRP A 437 28.21 -5.42 -11.35
C TRP A 437 28.73 -3.97 -11.37
N LEU A 438 30.01 -3.78 -11.56
CA LEU A 438 30.60 -2.44 -11.72
C LEU A 438 30.03 -1.71 -12.95
N GLN A 439 29.81 -2.43 -14.05
CA GLN A 439 29.16 -1.85 -15.22
C GLN A 439 27.72 -1.44 -14.93
N HIS A 440 26.94 -2.31 -14.27
CA HIS A 440 25.58 -2.01 -13.82
C HIS A 440 25.54 -0.75 -12.93
N ARG A 441 26.46 -0.64 -11.95
CA ARG A 441 26.54 0.53 -11.07
C ARG A 441 26.82 1.82 -11.86
N ARG A 442 27.71 1.78 -12.85
CA ARG A 442 28.02 2.92 -13.71
C ARG A 442 26.81 3.37 -14.55
N GLU A 443 25.99 2.44 -14.97
CA GLU A 443 24.73 2.72 -15.68
C GLU A 443 23.67 3.28 -14.74
N ALA A 444 23.49 2.69 -13.57
CA ALA A 444 22.54 3.12 -12.56
C ALA A 444 22.90 4.48 -11.93
N LEU A 445 24.20 4.76 -11.78
CA LEU A 445 24.79 6.00 -11.23
C LEU A 445 25.54 6.76 -12.31
N ASN A 446 24.92 6.92 -13.48
CA ASN A 446 25.54 7.64 -14.58
C ASN A 446 25.74 9.13 -14.26
N ALA A 447 26.57 9.81 -15.04
CA ALA A 447 26.94 11.21 -14.81
C ALA A 447 25.73 12.15 -14.75
N GLU A 448 24.73 11.93 -15.60
CA GLU A 448 23.50 12.74 -15.64
C GLU A 448 22.71 12.61 -14.32
N ARG A 449 22.50 11.39 -13.85
CA ARG A 449 21.78 11.13 -12.60
C ARG A 449 22.51 11.70 -11.38
N VAL A 450 23.83 11.51 -11.32
CA VAL A 450 24.65 12.05 -10.23
C VAL A 450 24.64 13.58 -10.25
N GLN A 451 24.76 14.20 -11.43
CA GLN A 451 24.68 15.65 -11.55
C GLN A 451 23.31 16.20 -11.13
N ALA A 452 22.22 15.57 -11.56
CA ALA A 452 20.88 15.96 -11.14
C ALA A 452 20.72 15.89 -9.61
N PHE A 453 21.22 14.81 -9.01
CA PHE A 453 21.23 14.65 -7.55
C PHE A 453 22.03 15.75 -6.83
N LEU A 454 23.21 16.10 -7.32
CA LEU A 454 24.02 17.16 -6.73
C LEU A 454 23.36 18.55 -6.85
N LEU A 455 22.72 18.85 -7.98
CA LEU A 455 21.95 20.08 -8.17
C LEU A 455 20.75 20.17 -7.23
N GLU A 456 20.07 19.04 -6.99
CA GLU A 456 18.98 18.96 -6.02
C GLU A 456 19.49 19.23 -4.59
N LEU A 457 20.65 18.65 -4.19
CA LEU A 457 21.27 18.93 -2.90
C LEU A 457 21.64 20.42 -2.74
N GLU A 458 22.19 21.05 -3.77
CA GLU A 458 22.53 22.49 -3.74
C GLU A 458 21.27 23.35 -3.59
N SER A 459 20.20 23.02 -4.30
CA SER A 459 18.92 23.72 -4.20
C SER A 459 18.33 23.62 -2.79
N LEU A 460 18.30 22.41 -2.23
CA LEU A 460 17.80 22.15 -0.87
C LEU A 460 18.69 22.80 0.21
N ALA A 461 20.02 22.81 0.02
CA ALA A 461 20.93 23.47 0.93
C ALA A 461 20.69 24.99 0.98
N SER A 462 20.43 25.61 -0.17
CA SER A 462 20.09 27.04 -0.23
C SER A 462 18.75 27.34 0.45
N LEU A 463 17.77 26.44 0.34
CA LEU A 463 16.45 26.58 0.97
C LEU A 463 16.51 26.42 2.51
N HIS A 464 17.46 25.62 3.01
CA HIS A 464 17.55 25.23 4.42
C HIS A 464 18.84 25.73 5.11
N GLU A 465 19.46 26.79 4.62
CA GLU A 465 20.74 27.36 5.12
C GLU A 465 20.76 27.61 6.65
N GLY A 466 19.60 27.96 7.23
CA GLY A 466 19.44 28.21 8.67
C GLY A 466 19.17 26.96 9.52
N ASP A 467 18.98 25.79 8.92
CA ASP A 467 18.64 24.54 9.60
C ASP A 467 19.86 23.62 9.68
N ALA A 468 20.52 23.62 10.83
CA ALA A 468 21.76 22.87 11.02
C ALA A 468 21.59 21.35 10.89
N GLU A 469 20.42 20.81 11.25
CA GLU A 469 20.13 19.38 11.14
C GLU A 469 19.95 18.96 9.68
N LYS A 470 19.13 19.68 8.93
CA LYS A 470 18.95 19.43 7.49
C LYS A 470 20.26 19.62 6.72
N MET A 471 21.03 20.64 7.05
CA MET A 471 22.36 20.86 6.45
C MET A 471 23.33 19.69 6.71
N ALA A 472 23.28 19.09 7.90
CA ALA A 472 24.08 17.91 8.21
C ALA A 472 23.65 16.68 7.41
N GLN A 473 22.34 16.50 7.22
CA GLN A 473 21.76 15.41 6.40
C GLN A 473 22.14 15.56 4.92
N LEU A 474 22.02 16.78 4.35
CA LEU A 474 22.43 17.07 2.97
C LEU A 474 23.94 16.86 2.75
N LYS A 475 24.76 17.26 3.72
CA LYS A 475 26.20 16.96 3.70
C LYS A 475 26.49 15.46 3.73
N ALA A 476 25.76 14.70 4.53
CA ALA A 476 25.90 13.24 4.58
C ALA A 476 25.55 12.61 3.23
N LEU A 477 24.49 13.07 2.57
CA LEU A 477 24.10 12.62 1.23
C LEU A 477 25.16 12.95 0.16
N TYR A 478 25.72 14.15 0.21
CA TYR A 478 26.82 14.54 -0.68
C TYR A 478 28.04 13.61 -0.54
N LEU A 479 28.46 13.34 0.69
CA LEU A 479 29.60 12.43 0.98
C LEU A 479 29.27 11.00 0.53
N TYR A 480 28.02 10.53 0.72
CA TYR A 480 27.58 9.24 0.25
C TYR A 480 27.65 9.11 -1.28
N ALA A 481 27.18 10.12 -2.00
CA ALA A 481 27.26 10.15 -3.46
C ALA A 481 28.71 10.12 -3.96
N GLN A 482 29.62 10.89 -3.33
CA GLN A 482 31.04 10.86 -3.65
C GLN A 482 31.65 9.46 -3.47
N GLU A 483 31.31 8.78 -2.37
CA GLU A 483 31.80 7.42 -2.09
C GLU A 483 31.30 6.39 -3.11
N LEU A 484 30.05 6.55 -3.60
CA LEU A 484 29.47 5.61 -4.56
C LEU A 484 30.10 5.72 -5.96
N VAL A 485 30.58 6.90 -6.37
CA VAL A 485 31.14 7.14 -7.70
C VAL A 485 32.67 7.11 -7.75
N SER A 486 33.32 7.05 -6.59
CA SER A 486 34.77 6.85 -6.47
C SER A 486 35.15 5.38 -6.71
#